data_2e8c981da5c29f5534bda3ab25a0fde5
#
_entry.id   2e8c981da5c29f5534bda3ab25a0fde5
#
_cell.length_a   1.000
_cell.length_b   1.000
_cell.length_c   1.000
_cell.angle_alpha   90.00
_cell.angle_beta   90.00
_cell.angle_gamma   90.00
#
_symmetry.space_group_name_H-M   'P 1'
#
loop_
_entity.id
_entity.type
_entity.pdbx_description
1 polymer ?
#
loop_
_entity_poly.entity_id
_entity_poly.type
_entity_poly.pdbx_seq_one_letter_code
_entity_poly.pdbx_strand_id
1 'polypeptide(L)'
;MEQRLALPERVLMQIEKPARYIGNEVNMVRKNLSEVDVRIAMCFPDVYEIGMSYLGIQILYDMFNRREDVYCERVYSPWPDLDAIMRKEHIPLFSLETQTAISEFDWLAITIQYEMCYTNILQVIDLAGIPLLAKDRTKEHPIVIGGGPCTVNPEPMADFFDIFYIGEGETSYDALLDLYKQYKHSDMSREDFLRRASSIPGIYVPSMYEVSYQEDGTIEKVVPKYEDVPAKVKRQVVVDFENVSYPMKPVVPYIRATQDRVCLEIMRGCIRGCRFCQAGMIYRPTRQKNVEMLKKYARTMLDNTGYEEISLSSLSSSDYENLDVLLNYLITLRDTDHVNVSLPSLRIDAFSLDVMSKVQDIKKSSLTFASEAGTQRLRDVINKGITDENLLEGSRQAFLGGWDKFKLYFMLGLPTETDEDLYGIADLAERISEVYFDNVPKEKRNGRVMINASASYFVPKPFTPFQWAPMILPDEFTRRARYVKDSFRAQRNQKSLKFSYHDAGISILEGVLARGDRRLGAAILDVYEQGGIFDAWTEYFDMQRYENAFANHHVDIEFYTARKRPDDEVFPWEHLDVGVSRGFLLQEWHKAQEGKTTGNCRMQCSGCGSATYGGGVCFEAKN
;
A
#
# COMPACT_ATOMS: atom_id res chain seq x y z
N MET A 1 25.70 15.64 -24.40
CA MET A 1 26.67 14.61 -23.96
C MET A 1 25.92 13.29 -23.92
N GLU A 2 26.46 12.24 -24.54
CA GLU A 2 25.92 10.88 -24.36
C GLU A 2 25.99 10.51 -22.86
N GLN A 3 24.91 10.04 -22.32
CA GLN A 3 24.83 9.58 -20.91
C GLN A 3 25.69 8.31 -20.80
N ARG A 4 26.76 8.36 -20.02
CA ARG A 4 27.56 7.17 -19.74
C ARG A 4 26.79 6.28 -18.76
N LEU A 5 26.47 5.05 -19.16
CA LEU A 5 25.83 4.08 -18.29
C LEU A 5 26.76 3.66 -17.14
N ALA A 6 26.21 3.50 -15.94
CA ALA A 6 26.92 2.97 -14.79
C ALA A 6 27.31 1.50 -15.00
N LEU A 7 26.44 0.72 -15.66
CA LEU A 7 26.72 -0.67 -15.99
C LEU A 7 27.45 -0.79 -17.33
N PRO A 8 28.60 -1.48 -17.38
CA PRO A 8 29.26 -1.79 -18.63
C PRO A 8 28.44 -2.78 -19.46
N GLU A 9 28.59 -2.72 -20.81
CA GLU A 9 27.82 -3.57 -21.75
C GLU A 9 27.89 -5.06 -21.40
N ARG A 10 29.07 -5.56 -21.00
CA ARG A 10 29.26 -6.96 -20.61
C ARG A 10 28.38 -7.39 -19.44
N VAL A 11 28.00 -6.46 -18.51
CA VAL A 11 27.09 -6.73 -17.40
C VAL A 11 25.65 -6.72 -17.91
N LEU A 12 25.29 -5.72 -18.74
CA LEU A 12 23.95 -5.64 -19.34
C LEU A 12 23.58 -6.90 -20.15
N MET A 13 24.56 -7.55 -20.75
CA MET A 13 24.38 -8.79 -21.53
C MET A 13 24.22 -10.06 -20.65
N GLN A 14 24.47 -9.97 -19.35
CA GLN A 14 24.40 -11.11 -18.42
C GLN A 14 23.15 -11.10 -17.52
N ILE A 15 22.39 -10.00 -17.50
CA ILE A 15 21.26 -9.82 -16.59
C ILE A 15 19.92 -9.89 -17.32
N GLU A 16 18.89 -10.25 -16.57
CA GLU A 16 17.51 -10.18 -17.04
C GLU A 16 17.07 -8.73 -17.20
N LYS A 17 16.39 -8.44 -18.31
CA LYS A 17 15.76 -7.14 -18.56
C LYS A 17 16.69 -5.94 -18.30
N PRO A 18 17.81 -5.79 -19.00
CA PRO A 18 18.75 -4.68 -18.80
C PRO A 18 18.10 -3.30 -18.91
N ALA A 19 16.95 -3.19 -19.60
CA ALA A 19 16.18 -1.95 -19.69
C ALA A 19 15.66 -1.43 -18.35
N ARG A 20 15.65 -2.22 -17.28
CA ARG A 20 15.37 -1.77 -15.91
C ARG A 20 16.37 -0.73 -15.39
N TYR A 21 17.60 -0.70 -15.96
CA TYR A 21 18.75 -0.02 -15.35
C TYR A 21 19.38 1.05 -16.25
N ILE A 22 18.86 1.28 -17.44
CA ILE A 22 19.48 2.19 -18.42
C ILE A 22 18.95 3.62 -18.38
N GLY A 23 17.77 3.86 -17.78
CA GLY A 23 17.14 5.18 -17.74
C GLY A 23 16.79 5.74 -19.12
N ASN A 24 16.78 7.07 -19.24
CA ASN A 24 16.59 7.78 -20.51
C ASN A 24 15.17 7.64 -21.12
N GLU A 25 14.19 7.34 -20.30
CA GLU A 25 12.79 7.16 -20.72
C GLU A 25 12.14 8.47 -21.17
N VAL A 26 11.08 8.35 -21.96
CA VAL A 26 10.24 9.49 -22.36
C VAL A 26 9.70 10.22 -21.12
N ASN A 27 9.76 11.54 -21.13
CA ASN A 27 9.36 12.43 -20.02
C ASN A 27 10.26 12.37 -18.77
N MET A 28 11.39 11.65 -18.80
CA MET A 28 12.37 11.70 -17.72
C MET A 28 12.89 13.14 -17.56
N VAL A 29 12.89 13.65 -16.33
CA VAL A 29 13.38 15.01 -16.05
C VAL A 29 14.90 15.04 -16.13
N ARG A 30 15.43 16.12 -16.71
CA ARG A 30 16.88 16.39 -16.78
C ARG A 30 17.16 17.78 -16.27
N LYS A 31 18.12 17.90 -15.36
CA LYS A 31 18.58 19.17 -14.80
C LYS A 31 20.08 19.35 -14.95
N ASN A 32 20.51 20.60 -14.96
CA ASN A 32 21.91 20.94 -14.86
C ASN A 32 22.35 20.84 -13.39
N LEU A 33 23.24 19.91 -13.08
CA LEU A 33 23.68 19.68 -11.69
C LEU A 33 24.36 20.89 -11.05
N SER A 34 24.90 21.84 -11.82
CA SER A 34 25.49 23.07 -11.29
C SER A 34 24.46 24.08 -10.74
N GLU A 35 23.17 23.88 -11.04
CA GLU A 35 22.05 24.72 -10.62
C GLU A 35 21.23 24.08 -9.51
N VAL A 36 21.57 22.84 -9.13
CA VAL A 36 20.85 22.04 -8.14
C VAL A 36 21.57 22.10 -6.81
N ASP A 37 20.86 22.44 -5.76
CA ASP A 37 21.41 22.46 -4.40
C ASP A 37 21.16 21.13 -3.65
N VAL A 38 20.00 20.47 -3.88
CA VAL A 38 19.64 19.22 -3.20
C VAL A 38 19.33 18.12 -4.22
N ARG A 39 20.01 16.99 -4.09
CA ARG A 39 19.77 15.77 -4.89
C ARG A 39 19.07 14.71 -4.06
N ILE A 40 17.96 14.19 -4.56
CA ILE A 40 17.14 13.16 -3.90
C ILE A 40 17.13 11.90 -4.76
N ALA A 41 17.59 10.77 -4.21
CA ALA A 41 17.38 9.46 -4.78
C ALA A 41 16.05 8.91 -4.24
N MET A 42 15.01 8.90 -5.10
CA MET A 42 13.67 8.40 -4.76
C MET A 42 13.60 6.90 -5.08
N CYS A 43 13.55 6.09 -4.03
CA CYS A 43 13.60 4.64 -4.13
C CYS A 43 12.22 3.99 -3.94
N PHE A 44 11.90 3.08 -4.86
CA PHE A 44 10.91 2.04 -4.63
C PHE A 44 11.64 0.71 -4.38
N PRO A 45 11.52 0.08 -3.21
CA PRO A 45 12.34 -1.07 -2.83
C PRO A 45 11.79 -2.39 -3.42
N ASP A 46 11.58 -2.42 -4.72
CA ASP A 46 11.22 -3.58 -5.53
C ASP A 46 11.71 -3.31 -6.97
N VAL A 47 11.40 -4.22 -7.90
CA VAL A 47 11.82 -4.09 -9.30
C VAL A 47 11.18 -2.90 -9.99
N TYR A 48 11.84 -2.45 -11.06
CA TYR A 48 11.43 -1.33 -11.91
C TYR A 48 9.96 -1.39 -12.35
N GLU A 49 9.46 -2.56 -12.80
CA GLU A 49 8.10 -2.71 -13.31
C GLU A 49 7.02 -2.46 -12.25
N ILE A 50 7.32 -2.77 -10.99
CA ILE A 50 6.42 -2.48 -9.85
C ILE A 50 6.51 -1.00 -9.51
N GLY A 51 7.73 -0.47 -9.33
CA GLY A 51 7.94 0.91 -8.91
C GLY A 51 7.46 1.94 -9.94
N MET A 52 7.67 1.70 -11.24
CA MET A 52 7.16 2.57 -12.31
C MET A 52 5.63 2.61 -12.39
N SER A 53 4.98 1.58 -11.88
CA SER A 53 3.51 1.50 -11.81
C SER A 53 2.92 2.26 -10.63
N TYR A 54 3.75 2.72 -9.68
CA TYR A 54 3.28 3.27 -8.43
C TYR A 54 3.07 4.79 -8.53
N LEU A 55 1.80 5.21 -8.45
CA LEU A 55 1.40 6.62 -8.60
C LEU A 55 2.06 7.56 -7.58
N GLY A 56 2.25 7.10 -6.33
CA GLY A 56 2.88 7.92 -5.28
C GLY A 56 4.30 8.36 -5.63
N ILE A 57 5.10 7.49 -6.23
CA ILE A 57 6.44 7.84 -6.75
C ILE A 57 6.34 8.88 -7.86
N GLN A 58 5.39 8.71 -8.80
CA GLN A 58 5.20 9.64 -9.91
C GLN A 58 4.82 11.04 -9.41
N ILE A 59 3.95 11.12 -8.40
CA ILE A 59 3.54 12.39 -7.76
C ILE A 59 4.74 13.06 -7.09
N LEU A 60 5.49 12.35 -6.25
CA LEU A 60 6.64 12.91 -5.53
C LEU A 60 7.79 13.28 -6.46
N TYR A 61 8.06 12.45 -7.46
CA TYR A 61 9.06 12.73 -8.50
C TYR A 61 8.73 14.04 -9.26
N ASP A 62 7.49 14.21 -9.69
CA ASP A 62 7.03 15.44 -10.36
C ASP A 62 7.09 16.64 -9.40
N MET A 63 6.62 16.48 -8.16
CA MET A 63 6.60 17.53 -7.15
C MET A 63 8.00 18.07 -6.82
N PHE A 64 8.94 17.20 -6.50
CA PHE A 64 10.31 17.60 -6.21
C PHE A 64 11.01 18.23 -7.41
N ASN A 65 10.77 17.70 -8.62
CA ASN A 65 11.39 18.20 -9.83
C ASN A 65 10.81 19.53 -10.34
N ARG A 66 9.67 20.00 -9.82
CA ARG A 66 9.17 21.37 -10.10
C ARG A 66 10.00 22.46 -9.42
N ARG A 67 10.70 22.13 -8.34
CA ARG A 67 11.64 23.07 -7.71
C ARG A 67 12.92 23.16 -8.54
N GLU A 68 13.38 24.38 -8.79
CA GLU A 68 14.62 24.60 -9.57
C GLU A 68 15.86 24.11 -8.81
N ASP A 69 15.87 24.27 -7.49
CA ASP A 69 16.98 23.96 -6.58
C ASP A 69 17.07 22.48 -6.15
N VAL A 70 16.10 21.62 -6.57
CA VAL A 70 16.03 20.21 -6.20
C VAL A 70 16.04 19.34 -7.43
N TYR A 71 16.81 18.25 -7.42
CA TYR A 71 16.74 17.22 -8.44
C TYR A 71 16.41 15.86 -7.82
N CYS A 72 15.26 15.33 -8.16
CA CYS A 72 14.79 14.01 -7.74
C CYS A 72 15.04 13.00 -8.87
N GLU A 73 15.76 11.93 -8.55
CA GLU A 73 16.15 10.86 -9.46
C GLU A 73 15.63 9.52 -8.95
N ARG A 74 15.26 8.60 -9.84
CA ARG A 74 14.64 7.32 -9.47
C ARG A 74 15.69 6.24 -9.26
N VAL A 75 15.41 5.35 -8.29
CA VAL A 75 16.18 4.15 -8.04
C VAL A 75 15.26 2.99 -7.65
N TYR A 76 15.62 1.76 -8.01
CA TYR A 76 14.87 0.54 -7.71
C TYR A 76 15.81 -0.52 -7.17
N SER A 77 15.27 -1.50 -6.43
CA SER A 77 16.05 -2.66 -5.99
C SER A 77 16.56 -3.46 -7.20
N PRO A 78 17.86 -3.72 -7.27
CA PRO A 78 18.41 -4.58 -8.32
C PRO A 78 17.90 -6.02 -8.15
N TRP A 79 17.50 -6.64 -9.26
CA TRP A 79 17.14 -8.06 -9.24
C TRP A 79 18.33 -8.93 -8.78
N PRO A 80 18.11 -10.13 -8.24
CA PRO A 80 19.21 -10.93 -7.66
C PRO A 80 20.38 -11.22 -8.60
N ASP A 81 20.16 -11.30 -9.90
CA ASP A 81 21.23 -11.48 -10.88
C ASP A 81 22.18 -10.28 -10.95
N LEU A 82 21.62 -9.07 -10.98
CA LEU A 82 22.43 -7.85 -10.95
C LEU A 82 23.02 -7.61 -9.56
N ASP A 83 22.28 -7.86 -8.46
CA ASP A 83 22.81 -7.76 -7.10
C ASP A 83 24.10 -8.57 -6.93
N ALA A 84 24.10 -9.82 -7.37
CA ALA A 84 25.26 -10.69 -7.29
C ALA A 84 26.47 -10.14 -8.08
N ILE A 85 26.24 -9.55 -9.26
CA ILE A 85 27.30 -8.94 -10.07
C ILE A 85 27.81 -7.66 -9.41
N MET A 86 26.91 -6.79 -8.92
CA MET A 86 27.27 -5.54 -8.24
C MET A 86 28.18 -5.80 -7.03
N ARG A 87 27.82 -6.78 -6.19
CA ARG A 87 28.68 -7.18 -5.05
C ARG A 87 30.02 -7.71 -5.49
N LYS A 88 30.04 -8.60 -6.48
CA LYS A 88 31.28 -9.22 -6.98
C LYS A 88 32.23 -8.20 -7.61
N GLU A 89 31.70 -7.24 -8.34
CA GLU A 89 32.48 -6.26 -9.12
C GLU A 89 32.61 -4.90 -8.42
N HIS A 90 32.08 -4.77 -7.19
CA HIS A 90 32.05 -3.53 -6.41
C HIS A 90 31.42 -2.35 -7.18
N ILE A 91 30.32 -2.61 -7.91
CA ILE A 91 29.55 -1.58 -8.58
C ILE A 91 28.54 -1.02 -7.58
N PRO A 92 28.56 0.28 -7.24
CA PRO A 92 27.60 0.87 -6.32
C PRO A 92 26.21 0.99 -6.97
N LEU A 93 25.15 1.01 -6.15
CA LEU A 93 23.80 1.33 -6.62
C LEU A 93 23.76 2.76 -7.16
N PHE A 94 23.03 2.97 -8.24
CA PHE A 94 23.01 4.22 -9.00
C PHE A 94 21.58 4.62 -9.38
N SER A 95 21.38 5.93 -9.63
CA SER A 95 20.12 6.49 -10.12
C SER A 95 19.92 6.23 -11.62
N LEU A 96 18.65 6.29 -12.08
CA LEU A 96 18.34 6.11 -13.50
C LEU A 96 18.62 7.36 -14.34
N GLU A 97 18.41 8.56 -13.81
CA GLU A 97 18.49 9.81 -14.54
C GLU A 97 19.95 10.18 -14.91
N THR A 98 20.83 10.20 -13.93
CA THR A 98 22.24 10.60 -14.14
C THR A 98 23.23 9.43 -14.11
N GLN A 99 22.78 8.24 -13.72
CA GLN A 99 23.64 7.05 -13.53
C GLN A 99 24.74 7.31 -12.48
N THR A 100 24.45 8.15 -11.48
CA THR A 100 25.36 8.50 -10.38
C THR A 100 25.16 7.56 -9.20
N ALA A 101 26.22 7.22 -8.47
CA ALA A 101 26.16 6.42 -7.27
C ALA A 101 25.28 7.10 -6.19
N ILE A 102 24.45 6.32 -5.50
CA ILE A 102 23.50 6.87 -4.52
C ILE A 102 24.21 7.50 -3.32
N SER A 103 25.41 7.06 -2.97
CA SER A 103 26.22 7.71 -1.92
C SER A 103 26.57 9.18 -2.20
N GLU A 104 26.44 9.65 -3.44
CA GLU A 104 26.70 11.06 -3.81
C GLU A 104 25.47 11.94 -3.70
N PHE A 105 24.31 11.39 -3.27
CA PHE A 105 23.06 12.13 -3.09
C PHE A 105 22.98 12.73 -1.69
N ASP A 106 22.15 13.76 -1.55
CA ASP A 106 21.83 14.37 -0.27
C ASP A 106 20.83 13.53 0.54
N TRP A 107 19.83 12.97 -0.15
CA TRP A 107 18.82 12.12 0.45
C TRP A 107 18.65 10.81 -0.32
N LEU A 108 18.46 9.74 0.43
CA LEU A 108 17.88 8.48 -0.06
C LEU A 108 16.47 8.38 0.53
N ALA A 109 15.46 8.69 -0.28
CA ALA A 109 14.05 8.65 0.10
C ALA A 109 13.40 7.34 -0.37
N ILE A 110 12.98 6.51 0.56
CA ILE A 110 12.46 5.15 0.30
C ILE A 110 10.97 5.11 0.62
N THR A 111 10.16 4.63 -0.32
CA THR A 111 8.74 4.41 -0.07
C THR A 111 8.50 3.00 0.46
N ILE A 112 7.83 2.87 1.61
CA ILE A 112 7.57 1.60 2.29
C ILE A 112 6.10 1.24 2.12
N GLN A 113 5.81 0.40 1.12
CA GLN A 113 4.44 0.07 0.72
C GLN A 113 3.92 -1.22 1.35
N TYR A 114 4.82 -2.13 1.70
CA TYR A 114 4.52 -3.45 2.22
C TYR A 114 5.65 -3.93 3.12
N GLU A 115 5.35 -4.57 4.22
CA GLU A 115 6.33 -4.98 5.22
C GLU A 115 7.35 -6.00 4.68
N MET A 116 6.93 -6.83 3.72
CA MET A 116 7.81 -7.82 3.10
C MET A 116 8.91 -7.25 2.20
N CYS A 117 8.99 -5.92 2.06
CA CYS A 117 10.10 -5.25 1.37
C CYS A 117 11.23 -4.78 2.32
N TYR A 118 11.17 -5.07 3.60
CA TYR A 118 12.16 -4.58 4.57
C TYR A 118 13.59 -5.04 4.25
N THR A 119 13.78 -6.27 3.82
CA THR A 119 15.10 -6.77 3.38
C THR A 119 15.58 -6.11 2.09
N ASN A 120 14.68 -5.77 1.16
CA ASN A 120 15.03 -4.98 -0.03
C ASN A 120 15.47 -3.56 0.33
N ILE A 121 14.91 -2.97 1.38
CA ILE A 121 15.37 -1.67 1.89
C ILE A 121 16.82 -1.76 2.35
N LEU A 122 17.16 -2.81 3.10
CA LEU A 122 18.56 -3.05 3.52
C LEU A 122 19.47 -3.29 2.32
N GLN A 123 19.02 -4.05 1.30
CA GLN A 123 19.75 -4.23 0.03
C GLN A 123 20.08 -2.88 -0.63
N VAL A 124 19.11 -1.99 -0.71
CA VAL A 124 19.28 -0.66 -1.34
C VAL A 124 20.30 0.18 -0.56
N ILE A 125 20.19 0.24 0.77
CA ILE A 125 21.10 1.01 1.63
C ILE A 125 22.54 0.45 1.53
N ASP A 126 22.69 -0.87 1.59
CA ASP A 126 23.98 -1.56 1.52
C ASP A 126 24.67 -1.38 0.16
N LEU A 127 23.96 -1.65 -0.95
CA LEU A 127 24.49 -1.45 -2.30
C LEU A 127 24.78 0.02 -2.65
N ALA A 128 24.10 0.96 -1.96
CA ALA A 128 24.43 2.37 -2.05
C ALA A 128 25.73 2.74 -1.31
N GLY A 129 26.33 1.82 -0.55
CA GLY A 129 27.52 2.08 0.26
C GLY A 129 27.24 2.98 1.47
N ILE A 130 26.00 3.02 1.93
CA ILE A 130 25.56 3.78 3.12
C ILE A 130 25.55 2.82 4.33
N PRO A 131 26.06 3.23 5.51
CA PRO A 131 25.97 2.39 6.70
C PRO A 131 24.51 1.99 6.98
N LEU A 132 24.27 0.69 7.19
CA LEU A 132 22.92 0.16 7.42
C LEU A 132 22.26 0.82 8.64
N LEU A 133 22.96 0.86 9.77
CA LEU A 133 22.44 1.45 10.98
C LEU A 133 22.56 2.98 10.96
N ALA A 134 21.48 3.68 11.24
CA ALA A 134 21.43 5.16 11.25
C ALA A 134 22.46 5.79 12.22
N LYS A 135 22.74 5.10 13.35
CA LYS A 135 23.72 5.57 14.36
C LYS A 135 25.16 5.63 13.84
N ASP A 136 25.49 4.87 12.79
CA ASP A 136 26.85 4.78 12.23
C ASP A 136 27.07 5.80 11.08
N ARG A 137 26.04 6.58 10.73
CA ARG A 137 26.08 7.59 9.67
C ARG A 137 26.64 8.93 10.18
N THR A 138 27.45 9.53 9.35
CA THR A 138 28.05 10.87 9.58
C THR A 138 27.43 11.91 8.65
N LYS A 139 27.90 13.15 8.72
CA LYS A 139 27.46 14.26 7.84
C LYS A 139 27.69 13.97 6.36
N GLU A 140 28.63 13.10 6.03
CA GLU A 140 29.02 12.76 4.66
C GLU A 140 28.05 11.77 3.98
N HIS A 141 27.22 11.08 4.77
CA HIS A 141 26.26 10.11 4.25
C HIS A 141 24.91 10.77 3.96
N PRO A 142 24.21 10.32 2.92
CA PRO A 142 22.83 10.73 2.67
C PRO A 142 21.93 10.63 3.90
N ILE A 143 20.92 11.46 4.00
CA ILE A 143 19.82 11.27 4.96
C ILE A 143 18.90 10.20 4.40
N VAL A 144 18.69 9.12 5.14
CA VAL A 144 17.78 8.03 4.75
C VAL A 144 16.38 8.33 5.31
N ILE A 145 15.43 8.56 4.40
CA ILE A 145 14.06 8.98 4.72
C ILE A 145 13.08 7.89 4.29
N GLY A 146 12.25 7.41 5.22
CA GLY A 146 11.16 6.48 4.93
C GLY A 146 9.81 7.19 4.77
N GLY A 147 9.02 6.81 3.77
CA GLY A 147 7.65 7.29 3.58
C GLY A 147 6.71 6.15 3.17
N GLY A 148 5.42 6.45 3.02
CA GLY A 148 4.43 5.45 2.56
C GLY A 148 3.58 4.85 3.68
N PRO A 149 2.63 3.96 3.36
CA PRO A 149 1.62 3.48 4.31
C PRO A 149 2.18 2.67 5.48
N CYS A 150 3.30 1.95 5.32
CA CYS A 150 3.89 1.17 6.41
C CYS A 150 4.56 2.05 7.48
N THR A 151 4.79 3.35 7.22
CA THR A 151 5.33 4.27 8.23
C THR A 151 4.37 4.56 9.38
N VAL A 152 3.14 4.07 9.33
CA VAL A 152 2.21 4.08 10.48
C VAL A 152 2.63 3.12 11.61
N ASN A 153 3.54 2.19 11.34
CA ASN A 153 4.35 1.50 12.34
C ASN A 153 5.80 1.46 11.88
N PRO A 154 6.61 2.49 12.14
CA PRO A 154 7.99 2.56 11.68
C PRO A 154 8.96 1.78 12.55
N GLU A 155 8.53 1.30 13.72
CA GLU A 155 9.41 0.77 14.77
C GLU A 155 10.26 -0.42 14.35
N PRO A 156 9.78 -1.41 13.56
CA PRO A 156 10.63 -2.51 13.09
C PRO A 156 11.85 -2.06 12.26
N MET A 157 11.74 -0.88 11.63
CA MET A 157 12.78 -0.30 10.78
C MET A 157 13.48 0.92 11.41
N ALA A 158 13.19 1.22 12.67
CA ALA A 158 13.67 2.44 13.35
C ALA A 158 15.19 2.60 13.36
N ASP A 159 15.95 1.50 13.45
CA ASP A 159 17.42 1.54 13.50
C ASP A 159 18.06 1.83 12.13
N PHE A 160 17.32 1.69 11.03
CA PHE A 160 17.84 1.82 9.66
C PHE A 160 17.52 3.16 9.01
N PHE A 161 16.60 3.96 9.57
CA PHE A 161 16.18 5.23 9.03
C PHE A 161 16.57 6.39 9.93
N ASP A 162 16.99 7.50 9.32
CA ASP A 162 17.20 8.76 10.03
C ASP A 162 15.87 9.46 10.31
N ILE A 163 14.96 9.42 9.35
CA ILE A 163 13.67 10.12 9.36
C ILE A 163 12.59 9.22 8.77
N PHE A 164 11.39 9.23 9.37
CA PHE A 164 10.16 8.81 8.70
C PHE A 164 9.23 10.00 8.48
N TYR A 165 8.68 10.08 7.28
CA TYR A 165 7.63 11.01 6.94
C TYR A 165 6.26 10.34 7.12
N ILE A 166 5.44 10.89 8.01
CA ILE A 166 4.14 10.31 8.37
C ILE A 166 3.03 11.07 7.64
N GLY A 167 2.42 10.45 6.65
CA GLY A 167 1.28 11.01 5.93
C GLY A 167 1.47 11.20 4.44
N GLU A 168 0.76 12.18 3.89
CA GLU A 168 0.73 12.48 2.47
C GLU A 168 1.89 13.41 2.12
N GLY A 169 2.74 12.97 1.18
CA GLY A 169 4.04 13.56 0.92
C GLY A 169 4.01 14.94 0.23
N GLU A 170 2.86 15.40 -0.24
CA GLU A 170 2.73 16.68 -0.93
C GLU A 170 2.71 17.89 0.02
N THR A 171 2.94 17.66 1.32
CA THR A 171 3.01 18.71 2.34
C THR A 171 4.33 18.65 3.11
N SER A 172 4.70 19.73 3.78
CA SER A 172 5.83 19.85 4.74
C SER A 172 7.26 19.58 4.21
N TYR A 173 7.46 19.02 3.02
CA TYR A 173 8.80 18.77 2.49
C TYR A 173 9.59 20.06 2.21
N ASP A 174 8.93 21.16 1.88
CA ASP A 174 9.62 22.45 1.68
C ASP A 174 10.37 22.89 2.95
N ALA A 175 9.73 22.77 4.13
CA ALA A 175 10.37 23.10 5.40
C ALA A 175 11.56 22.18 5.70
N LEU A 176 11.45 20.89 5.38
CA LEU A 176 12.56 19.94 5.57
C LEU A 176 13.71 20.21 4.60
N LEU A 177 13.41 20.54 3.34
CA LEU A 177 14.41 20.92 2.33
C LEU A 177 15.16 22.19 2.73
N ASP A 178 14.43 23.21 3.21
CA ASP A 178 15.04 24.47 3.63
C ASP A 178 15.92 24.28 4.88
N LEU A 179 15.51 23.46 5.83
CA LEU A 179 16.33 23.08 6.97
C LEU A 179 17.57 22.28 6.53
N TYR A 180 17.40 21.35 5.57
CA TYR A 180 18.51 20.56 5.04
C TYR A 180 19.56 21.44 4.34
N LYS A 181 19.15 22.43 3.54
CA LYS A 181 20.08 23.39 2.93
C LYS A 181 20.90 24.16 3.97
N GLN A 182 20.27 24.57 5.08
CA GLN A 182 20.99 25.18 6.19
C GLN A 182 22.01 24.22 6.80
N TYR A 183 21.63 22.96 7.01
CA TYR A 183 22.53 21.91 7.50
C TYR A 183 23.71 21.67 6.55
N LYS A 184 23.43 21.52 5.25
CA LYS A 184 24.43 21.26 4.21
C LYS A 184 25.52 22.34 4.14
N HIS A 185 25.11 23.61 4.26
CA HIS A 185 26.00 24.77 4.10
C HIS A 185 26.49 25.39 5.42
N SER A 186 26.40 24.69 6.55
CA SER A 186 26.85 25.16 7.87
C SER A 186 27.63 24.08 8.62
N ASP A 187 28.14 24.44 9.80
CA ASP A 187 28.79 23.51 10.74
C ASP A 187 27.78 22.76 11.63
N MET A 188 26.49 22.80 11.30
CA MET A 188 25.46 22.07 12.04
C MET A 188 25.78 20.57 12.07
N SER A 189 25.69 19.95 13.24
CA SER A 189 25.85 18.51 13.38
C SER A 189 24.67 17.75 12.79
N ARG A 190 24.85 16.45 12.42
CA ARG A 190 23.75 15.58 11.98
C ARG A 190 22.69 15.44 13.07
N GLU A 191 23.09 15.35 14.33
CA GLU A 191 22.18 15.25 15.48
C GLU A 191 21.33 16.52 15.63
N ASP A 192 21.94 17.71 15.54
CA ASP A 192 21.21 18.98 15.61
C ASP A 192 20.22 19.14 14.45
N PHE A 193 20.61 18.72 13.23
CA PHE A 193 19.72 18.70 12.09
C PHE A 193 18.52 17.78 12.36
N LEU A 194 18.75 16.54 12.77
CA LEU A 194 17.70 15.55 13.04
C LEU A 194 16.77 16.02 14.17
N ARG A 195 17.33 16.61 15.24
CA ARG A 195 16.54 17.18 16.34
C ARG A 195 15.64 18.32 15.86
N ARG A 196 16.16 19.26 15.06
CA ARG A 196 15.34 20.32 14.46
C ARG A 196 14.30 19.78 13.48
N ALA A 197 14.67 18.80 12.67
CA ALA A 197 13.75 18.15 11.74
C ALA A 197 12.54 17.52 12.46
N SER A 198 12.74 16.94 13.65
CA SER A 198 11.66 16.35 14.44
C SER A 198 10.54 17.32 14.84
N SER A 199 10.82 18.63 14.83
CA SER A 199 9.82 19.68 15.11
C SER A 199 8.96 20.02 13.87
N ILE A 200 9.32 19.53 12.68
CA ILE A 200 8.54 19.74 11.46
C ILE A 200 7.32 18.78 11.49
N PRO A 201 6.10 19.25 11.22
CA PRO A 201 4.92 18.39 11.21
C PRO A 201 5.07 17.18 10.28
N GLY A 202 4.74 15.99 10.77
CA GLY A 202 4.84 14.74 10.02
C GLY A 202 6.21 14.07 10.04
N ILE A 203 7.21 14.69 10.66
CA ILE A 203 8.56 14.12 10.74
C ILE A 203 8.72 13.35 12.05
N TYR A 204 8.98 12.06 11.93
CA TYR A 204 9.38 11.17 13.02
C TYR A 204 10.87 10.83 12.88
N VAL A 205 11.65 11.12 13.90
CA VAL A 205 13.09 10.82 13.99
C VAL A 205 13.30 9.79 15.09
N PRO A 206 13.47 8.48 14.78
CA PRO A 206 13.51 7.42 15.77
C PRO A 206 14.56 7.60 16.86
N SER A 207 15.73 8.16 16.51
CA SER A 207 16.83 8.41 17.45
C SER A 207 16.50 9.44 18.54
N MET A 208 15.45 10.25 18.37
CA MET A 208 15.00 11.25 19.33
C MET A 208 14.01 10.72 20.36
N TYR A 209 13.69 9.41 20.31
CA TYR A 209 12.73 8.79 21.24
C TYR A 209 13.35 7.60 21.98
N GLU A 210 12.91 7.41 23.21
CA GLU A 210 13.20 6.24 24.04
C GLU A 210 11.96 5.36 24.15
N VAL A 211 12.16 4.06 24.07
CA VAL A 211 11.13 3.04 24.26
C VAL A 211 11.48 2.22 25.50
N SER A 212 10.57 2.15 26.46
CA SER A 212 10.71 1.28 27.63
C SER A 212 9.69 0.14 27.56
N TYR A 213 10.06 -1.00 28.14
CA TYR A 213 9.29 -2.24 28.11
C TYR A 213 8.95 -2.69 29.53
N GLN A 214 7.79 -3.32 29.68
CA GLN A 214 7.39 -4.00 30.91
C GLN A 214 8.07 -5.38 31.03
N GLU A 215 7.96 -6.01 32.20
CA GLU A 215 8.53 -7.34 32.45
C GLU A 215 7.98 -8.43 31.51
N ASP A 216 6.72 -8.29 31.05
CA ASP A 216 6.08 -9.20 30.12
C ASP A 216 6.45 -8.95 28.65
N GLY A 217 7.32 -7.97 28.38
CA GLY A 217 7.77 -7.59 27.05
C GLY A 217 6.85 -6.62 26.31
N THR A 218 5.71 -6.22 26.87
CA THR A 218 4.88 -5.15 26.29
C THR A 218 5.54 -3.78 26.43
N ILE A 219 5.19 -2.84 25.57
CA ILE A 219 5.72 -1.47 25.67
C ILE A 219 5.09 -0.77 26.89
N GLU A 220 5.92 -0.19 27.73
CA GLU A 220 5.50 0.68 28.81
C GLU A 220 5.18 2.09 28.26
N LYS A 221 6.12 2.66 27.51
CA LYS A 221 5.98 3.98 26.91
C LYS A 221 6.97 4.23 25.77
N VAL A 222 6.62 5.18 24.90
CA VAL A 222 7.50 5.80 23.90
C VAL A 222 7.54 7.29 24.23
N VAL A 223 8.70 7.84 24.57
CA VAL A 223 8.84 9.23 25.03
C VAL A 223 9.96 9.95 24.29
N PRO A 224 9.81 11.26 24.01
CA PRO A 224 10.89 12.05 23.44
C PRO A 224 12.05 12.21 24.44
N LYS A 225 13.29 12.24 23.93
CA LYS A 225 14.51 12.48 24.72
C LYS A 225 14.71 13.93 25.10
N TYR A 226 14.11 14.86 24.35
CA TYR A 226 14.28 16.30 24.50
C TYR A 226 12.92 16.99 24.59
N GLU A 227 12.83 18.10 25.32
CA GLU A 227 11.58 18.85 25.55
C GLU A 227 11.01 19.49 24.27
N ASP A 228 11.86 19.81 23.30
CA ASP A 228 11.48 20.40 22.01
C ASP A 228 11.09 19.37 20.96
N VAL A 229 11.22 18.08 21.25
CA VAL A 229 10.77 16.98 20.39
C VAL A 229 9.30 16.67 20.72
N PRO A 230 8.38 16.61 19.73
CA PRO A 230 6.96 16.41 20.00
C PRO A 230 6.68 15.02 20.58
N ALA A 231 5.86 14.95 21.64
CA ALA A 231 5.46 13.68 22.24
C ALA A 231 4.59 12.82 21.29
N LYS A 232 3.89 13.45 20.33
CA LYS A 232 3.13 12.78 19.27
C LYS A 232 3.42 13.42 17.92
N VAL A 233 3.71 12.57 16.94
CA VAL A 233 3.93 13.00 15.55
C VAL A 233 2.60 12.94 14.80
N LYS A 234 2.12 14.10 14.36
CA LYS A 234 0.85 14.22 13.66
C LYS A 234 1.02 13.97 12.17
N ARG A 235 0.26 13.01 11.64
CA ARG A 235 0.22 12.71 10.20
C ARG A 235 -0.15 13.95 9.37
N GLN A 236 0.51 14.13 8.26
CA GLN A 236 0.21 15.18 7.30
C GLN A 236 -0.89 14.74 6.32
N VAL A 237 -1.75 15.68 5.97
CA VAL A 237 -2.92 15.46 5.08
C VAL A 237 -3.04 16.62 4.12
N VAL A 238 -3.16 16.33 2.85
CA VAL A 238 -3.51 17.30 1.81
C VAL A 238 -4.99 17.64 1.94
N VAL A 239 -5.31 18.78 2.51
CA VAL A 239 -6.70 19.23 2.68
C VAL A 239 -7.26 19.74 1.36
N ASP A 240 -6.53 20.60 0.65
CA ASP A 240 -6.85 21.10 -0.68
C ASP A 240 -6.41 20.08 -1.74
N PHE A 241 -7.18 18.99 -1.84
CA PHE A 241 -6.89 17.89 -2.74
C PHE A 241 -7.14 18.23 -4.22
N GLU A 242 -7.90 19.28 -4.50
CA GLU A 242 -8.13 19.74 -5.88
C GLU A 242 -6.88 20.42 -6.45
N ASN A 243 -6.21 21.26 -5.67
CA ASN A 243 -5.08 22.07 -6.15
C ASN A 243 -3.71 21.42 -5.91
N VAL A 244 -3.68 20.22 -5.36
CA VAL A 244 -2.41 19.51 -5.14
C VAL A 244 -1.73 19.16 -6.46
N SER A 245 -0.39 19.17 -6.44
CA SER A 245 0.44 18.78 -7.59
C SER A 245 0.04 17.40 -8.12
N TYR A 246 -0.02 17.26 -9.46
CA TYR A 246 -0.30 15.99 -10.12
C TYR A 246 0.60 15.84 -11.37
N PRO A 247 1.15 14.65 -11.66
CA PRO A 247 2.09 14.44 -12.75
C PRO A 247 1.38 14.47 -14.11
N MET A 248 1.46 15.59 -14.82
CA MET A 248 0.86 15.76 -16.15
C MET A 248 1.70 15.14 -17.27
N LYS A 249 2.98 14.87 -16.99
CA LYS A 249 3.94 14.22 -17.90
C LYS A 249 4.64 13.08 -17.18
N PRO A 250 3.91 12.01 -16.81
CA PRO A 250 4.54 10.88 -16.15
C PRO A 250 5.60 10.26 -17.05
N VAL A 251 6.65 9.72 -16.43
CA VAL A 251 7.70 9.01 -17.16
C VAL A 251 7.12 7.74 -17.77
N VAL A 252 7.40 7.52 -19.06
CA VAL A 252 6.90 6.37 -19.80
C VAL A 252 7.98 5.30 -19.88
N PRO A 253 7.78 4.11 -19.27
CA PRO A 253 8.78 3.04 -19.24
C PRO A 253 9.04 2.45 -20.63
N TYR A 254 10.28 2.01 -20.87
CA TYR A 254 10.64 1.30 -22.12
C TYR A 254 10.25 -0.19 -22.11
N ILE A 255 9.99 -0.75 -20.96
CA ILE A 255 9.46 -2.11 -20.82
C ILE A 255 8.08 -2.05 -20.16
N ARG A 256 7.26 -3.03 -20.47
CA ARG A 256 5.91 -3.09 -19.92
C ARG A 256 5.93 -3.11 -18.39
N ALA A 257 5.39 -2.07 -17.78
CA ALA A 257 5.17 -1.99 -16.34
C ALA A 257 3.92 -2.78 -15.91
N THR A 258 3.77 -3.05 -14.63
CA THR A 258 2.59 -3.77 -14.10
C THR A 258 1.30 -2.97 -14.35
N GLN A 259 1.36 -1.64 -14.24
CA GLN A 259 0.27 -0.70 -14.54
C GLN A 259 0.72 0.20 -15.71
N ASP A 260 0.63 -0.30 -16.94
CA ASP A 260 1.10 0.38 -18.17
C ASP A 260 -0.02 1.24 -18.76
N ARG A 261 -0.38 2.34 -18.06
CA ARG A 261 -1.55 3.16 -18.36
C ARG A 261 -1.55 4.50 -17.64
N VAL A 262 -2.39 5.43 -18.09
CA VAL A 262 -2.71 6.65 -17.33
C VAL A 262 -3.49 6.26 -16.08
N CYS A 263 -3.06 6.73 -14.92
CA CYS A 263 -3.75 6.55 -13.66
C CYS A 263 -4.36 7.89 -13.22
N LEU A 264 -5.68 7.95 -13.01
CA LEU A 264 -6.39 9.13 -12.49
C LEU A 264 -6.80 8.88 -11.04
N GLU A 265 -6.15 9.56 -10.10
CA GLU A 265 -6.56 9.55 -8.69
C GLU A 265 -7.79 10.44 -8.53
N ILE A 266 -8.98 9.82 -8.46
CA ILE A 266 -10.26 10.54 -8.41
C ILE A 266 -10.64 10.93 -6.97
N MET A 267 -10.18 10.14 -6.00
CA MET A 267 -10.55 10.29 -4.60
C MET A 267 -9.48 9.69 -3.71
N ARG A 268 -9.22 10.31 -2.57
CA ARG A 268 -8.33 9.81 -1.51
C ARG A 268 -9.12 9.61 -0.22
N GLY A 269 -8.86 8.49 0.48
CA GLY A 269 -9.66 8.03 1.61
C GLY A 269 -10.87 7.20 1.19
N CYS A 270 -11.65 6.76 2.18
CA CYS A 270 -12.84 5.93 1.97
C CYS A 270 -13.92 6.31 2.99
N ILE A 271 -15.17 6.45 2.55
CA ILE A 271 -16.32 6.74 3.42
C ILE A 271 -16.76 5.54 4.26
N ARG A 272 -16.31 4.33 3.90
CA ARG A 272 -16.72 3.09 4.54
C ARG A 272 -15.98 2.88 5.86
N GLY A 273 -16.49 2.01 6.69
CA GLY A 273 -15.97 1.75 8.02
C GLY A 273 -15.53 0.29 8.23
N CYS A 274 -15.00 -0.38 7.20
CA CYS A 274 -14.51 -1.76 7.33
C CYS A 274 -13.43 -1.83 8.41
N ARG A 275 -13.65 -2.66 9.45
CA ARG A 275 -12.85 -2.68 10.69
C ARG A 275 -11.47 -3.29 10.54
N PHE A 276 -11.24 -4.05 9.48
CA PHE A 276 -9.94 -4.64 9.15
C PHE A 276 -9.07 -3.72 8.28
N CYS A 277 -9.67 -2.72 7.61
CA CYS A 277 -9.03 -2.00 6.53
C CYS A 277 -8.19 -0.83 7.03
N GLN A 278 -6.86 -0.98 7.02
CA GLN A 278 -5.92 0.07 7.42
C GLN A 278 -6.04 1.30 6.52
N ALA A 279 -6.08 1.12 5.20
CA ALA A 279 -6.22 2.22 4.24
C ALA A 279 -7.51 3.03 4.47
N GLY A 280 -8.62 2.36 4.83
CA GLY A 280 -9.88 3.02 5.19
C GLY A 280 -9.79 3.87 6.46
N MET A 281 -8.77 3.72 7.28
CA MET A 281 -8.52 4.50 8.50
C MET A 281 -7.45 5.56 8.29
N ILE A 282 -6.27 5.17 7.81
CA ILE A 282 -5.11 6.08 7.71
C ILE A 282 -5.22 7.12 6.60
N TYR A 283 -6.12 6.97 5.62
CA TYR A 283 -6.35 7.96 4.56
C TYR A 283 -7.58 8.85 4.79
N ARG A 284 -8.20 8.82 5.98
CA ARG A 284 -9.26 9.77 6.35
C ARG A 284 -8.70 11.18 6.54
N PRO A 285 -9.50 12.24 6.25
CA PRO A 285 -10.86 12.26 5.70
C PRO A 285 -10.89 11.90 4.22
N THR A 286 -12.08 11.54 3.70
CA THR A 286 -12.30 11.31 2.27
C THR A 286 -12.38 12.63 1.53
N ARG A 287 -11.59 12.79 0.46
CA ARG A 287 -11.52 13.99 -0.40
C ARG A 287 -11.60 13.56 -1.87
N GLN A 288 -12.28 14.34 -2.68
CA GLN A 288 -12.52 14.06 -4.09
C GLN A 288 -11.92 15.15 -4.96
N LYS A 289 -11.49 14.83 -6.18
CA LYS A 289 -11.12 15.81 -7.20
C LYS A 289 -12.34 16.22 -8.02
N ASN A 290 -12.34 17.46 -8.45
CA ASN A 290 -13.36 17.98 -9.37
C ASN A 290 -13.34 17.23 -10.70
N VAL A 291 -14.54 16.93 -11.26
CA VAL A 291 -14.68 16.13 -12.47
C VAL A 291 -14.10 16.84 -13.71
N GLU A 292 -14.23 18.17 -13.82
CA GLU A 292 -13.68 18.92 -14.95
C GLU A 292 -12.15 18.92 -14.93
N MET A 293 -11.55 18.97 -13.74
CA MET A 293 -10.12 18.80 -13.57
C MET A 293 -9.66 17.41 -14.02
N LEU A 294 -10.37 16.35 -13.63
CA LEU A 294 -10.06 14.98 -14.03
C LEU A 294 -10.16 14.79 -15.54
N LYS A 295 -11.13 15.40 -16.19
CA LYS A 295 -11.23 15.41 -17.67
C LYS A 295 -10.02 16.05 -18.32
N LYS A 296 -9.57 17.21 -17.79
CA LYS A 296 -8.35 17.88 -18.24
C LYS A 296 -7.11 17.01 -18.04
N TYR A 297 -6.99 16.37 -16.87
CA TYR A 297 -5.86 15.47 -16.55
C TYR A 297 -5.84 14.30 -17.52
N ALA A 298 -6.97 13.62 -17.74
CA ALA A 298 -7.07 12.52 -18.68
C ALA A 298 -6.51 12.89 -20.06
N ARG A 299 -7.01 14.00 -20.64
CA ARG A 299 -6.57 14.47 -21.97
C ARG A 299 -5.07 14.80 -21.98
N THR A 300 -4.62 15.61 -21.02
CA THR A 300 -3.23 16.08 -20.98
C THR A 300 -2.24 14.92 -20.79
N MET A 301 -2.56 13.94 -19.93
CA MET A 301 -1.68 12.79 -19.71
C MET A 301 -1.63 11.87 -20.93
N LEU A 302 -2.75 11.61 -21.60
CA LEU A 302 -2.77 10.84 -22.85
C LEU A 302 -1.90 11.51 -23.92
N ASP A 303 -2.06 12.82 -24.13
CA ASP A 303 -1.28 13.58 -25.12
C ASP A 303 0.24 13.56 -24.83
N ASN A 304 0.61 13.50 -23.54
CA ASN A 304 2.01 13.50 -23.13
C ASN A 304 2.64 12.11 -23.07
N THR A 305 1.88 11.03 -23.09
CA THR A 305 2.40 9.67 -22.89
C THR A 305 2.16 8.73 -24.05
N GLY A 306 1.09 8.93 -24.81
CA GLY A 306 0.66 8.01 -25.85
C GLY A 306 0.07 6.69 -25.31
N TYR A 307 -0.32 6.62 -24.04
CA TYR A 307 -0.99 5.45 -23.49
C TYR A 307 -2.37 5.22 -24.12
N GLU A 308 -2.73 3.96 -24.30
CA GLU A 308 -4.02 3.52 -24.86
C GLU A 308 -5.00 3.02 -23.76
N GLU A 309 -4.67 3.22 -22.48
CA GLU A 309 -5.51 2.83 -21.36
C GLU A 309 -5.51 3.90 -20.26
N ILE A 310 -6.70 4.15 -19.68
CA ILE A 310 -6.90 4.96 -18.48
C ILE A 310 -7.49 4.10 -17.38
N SER A 311 -6.94 4.21 -16.17
CA SER A 311 -7.46 3.59 -14.95
C SER A 311 -7.84 4.67 -13.94
N LEU A 312 -8.98 4.49 -13.26
CA LEU A 312 -9.33 5.30 -12.09
C LEU A 312 -8.63 4.73 -10.84
N SER A 313 -8.13 5.59 -9.98
CA SER A 313 -7.52 5.20 -8.70
C SER A 313 -8.29 5.78 -7.53
N SER A 314 -8.74 4.89 -6.65
CA SER A 314 -9.33 5.21 -5.34
C SER A 314 -9.48 3.95 -4.49
N LEU A 315 -9.80 4.12 -3.21
CA LEU A 315 -10.16 2.99 -2.33
C LEU A 315 -11.58 2.48 -2.57
N SER A 316 -12.45 3.27 -3.21
CA SER A 316 -13.83 2.90 -3.54
C SER A 316 -14.37 3.78 -4.67
N SER A 317 -14.08 3.41 -5.92
CA SER A 317 -14.44 4.22 -7.10
C SER A 317 -15.95 4.43 -7.23
N SER A 318 -16.76 3.47 -6.80
CA SER A 318 -18.22 3.57 -6.78
C SER A 318 -18.77 4.67 -5.85
N ASP A 319 -17.97 5.12 -4.88
CA ASP A 319 -18.36 6.16 -3.93
C ASP A 319 -17.96 7.57 -4.39
N TYR A 320 -17.37 7.73 -5.59
CA TYR A 320 -17.09 9.02 -6.20
C TYR A 320 -18.39 9.64 -6.74
N GLU A 321 -18.72 10.88 -6.35
CA GLU A 321 -20.03 11.49 -6.61
C GLU A 321 -20.35 11.74 -8.09
N ASN A 322 -19.33 12.09 -8.87
CA ASN A 322 -19.47 12.39 -10.29
C ASN A 322 -18.98 11.26 -11.19
N LEU A 323 -19.07 10.00 -10.72
CA LEU A 323 -18.56 8.84 -11.47
C LEU A 323 -19.20 8.74 -12.87
N ASP A 324 -20.52 8.88 -12.97
CA ASP A 324 -21.24 8.78 -14.25
C ASP A 324 -20.81 9.86 -15.25
N VAL A 325 -20.63 11.10 -14.77
CA VAL A 325 -20.19 12.23 -15.61
C VAL A 325 -18.76 11.97 -16.13
N LEU A 326 -17.87 11.49 -15.25
CA LEU A 326 -16.49 11.16 -15.63
C LEU A 326 -16.46 10.01 -16.63
N LEU A 327 -17.21 8.93 -16.38
CA LEU A 327 -17.26 7.76 -17.25
C LEU A 327 -17.81 8.09 -18.63
N ASN A 328 -18.89 8.87 -18.72
CA ASN A 328 -19.42 9.31 -20.01
C ASN A 328 -18.36 10.06 -20.83
N TYR A 329 -17.55 10.90 -20.18
CA TYR A 329 -16.43 11.58 -20.85
C TYR A 329 -15.34 10.58 -21.30
N LEU A 330 -14.91 9.67 -20.42
CA LEU A 330 -13.88 8.66 -20.76
C LEU A 330 -14.34 7.75 -21.91
N ILE A 331 -15.64 7.46 -22.00
CA ILE A 331 -16.23 6.70 -23.11
C ILE A 331 -16.08 7.50 -24.43
N THR A 332 -16.24 8.82 -24.41
CA THR A 332 -15.97 9.61 -25.63
C THR A 332 -14.52 9.48 -26.10
N LEU A 333 -13.56 9.44 -25.17
CA LEU A 333 -12.14 9.20 -25.51
C LEU A 333 -11.91 7.79 -26.08
N ARG A 334 -12.65 6.79 -25.58
CA ARG A 334 -12.62 5.44 -26.16
C ARG A 334 -13.08 5.47 -27.63
N ASP A 335 -14.17 6.15 -27.90
CA ASP A 335 -14.80 6.14 -29.22
C ASP A 335 -14.04 7.01 -30.24
N THR A 336 -13.37 8.09 -29.79
CA THR A 336 -12.62 9.00 -30.65
C THR A 336 -11.12 8.66 -30.76
N ASP A 337 -10.50 8.26 -29.67
CA ASP A 337 -9.05 8.09 -29.55
C ASP A 337 -8.64 6.62 -29.31
N HIS A 338 -9.60 5.69 -29.27
CA HIS A 338 -9.40 4.25 -29.03
C HIS A 338 -8.76 3.93 -27.66
N VAL A 339 -9.01 4.75 -26.63
CA VAL A 339 -8.48 4.61 -25.29
C VAL A 339 -9.36 3.66 -24.46
N ASN A 340 -8.79 2.59 -23.94
CA ASN A 340 -9.48 1.66 -23.04
C ASN A 340 -9.67 2.27 -21.64
N VAL A 341 -10.78 1.96 -21.00
CA VAL A 341 -11.08 2.42 -19.63
C VAL A 341 -11.11 1.25 -18.68
N SER A 342 -10.28 1.30 -17.62
CA SER A 342 -10.23 0.29 -16.56
C SER A 342 -10.80 0.86 -15.26
N LEU A 343 -11.72 0.14 -14.63
CA LEU A 343 -12.38 0.52 -13.39
C LEU A 343 -12.05 -0.46 -12.27
N PRO A 344 -10.95 -0.26 -11.55
CA PRO A 344 -10.66 -1.04 -10.35
C PRO A 344 -11.55 -0.59 -9.18
N SER A 345 -11.63 -1.44 -8.14
CA SER A 345 -12.27 -1.09 -6.86
C SER A 345 -13.77 -0.78 -6.93
N LEU A 346 -14.48 -1.41 -7.87
CA LEU A 346 -15.94 -1.36 -7.89
C LEU A 346 -16.53 -2.25 -6.79
N ARG A 347 -17.52 -1.73 -6.10
CA ARG A 347 -18.30 -2.48 -5.11
C ARG A 347 -19.54 -3.08 -5.78
N ILE A 348 -19.92 -4.27 -5.34
CA ILE A 348 -21.08 -4.98 -5.90
C ILE A 348 -22.41 -4.29 -5.60
N ASP A 349 -22.52 -3.60 -4.45
CA ASP A 349 -23.72 -2.83 -4.05
C ASP A 349 -23.94 -1.56 -4.89
N ALA A 350 -22.92 -1.10 -5.62
CA ALA A 350 -23.00 0.00 -6.56
C ALA A 350 -22.85 -0.45 -8.03
N PHE A 351 -22.99 -1.76 -8.28
CA PHE A 351 -22.88 -2.31 -9.62
C PHE A 351 -24.09 -1.87 -10.48
N SER A 352 -23.82 -1.10 -11.52
CA SER A 352 -24.81 -0.70 -12.52
C SER A 352 -24.45 -1.30 -13.87
N LEU A 353 -25.36 -2.09 -14.43
CA LEU A 353 -25.22 -2.65 -15.79
C LEU A 353 -24.99 -1.56 -16.84
N ASP A 354 -25.65 -0.41 -16.68
CA ASP A 354 -25.51 0.71 -17.60
C ASP A 354 -24.07 1.24 -17.65
N VAL A 355 -23.46 1.41 -16.48
CA VAL A 355 -22.05 1.83 -16.34
C VAL A 355 -21.10 0.78 -16.90
N MET A 356 -21.30 -0.50 -16.54
CA MET A 356 -20.40 -1.57 -16.96
C MET A 356 -20.53 -1.93 -18.43
N SER A 357 -21.74 -1.89 -19.00
CA SER A 357 -21.96 -2.15 -20.43
C SER A 357 -21.27 -1.09 -21.30
N LYS A 358 -21.25 0.16 -20.85
CA LYS A 358 -20.58 1.25 -21.55
C LYS A 358 -19.05 1.12 -21.57
N VAL A 359 -18.46 0.51 -20.52
CA VAL A 359 -17.00 0.42 -20.36
C VAL A 359 -16.42 -0.85 -21.00
N GLN A 360 -17.17 -1.95 -21.12
CA GLN A 360 -16.63 -3.27 -21.48
C GLN A 360 -17.19 -3.87 -22.79
N ASP A 361 -17.19 -3.11 -23.87
CA ASP A 361 -17.75 -3.61 -25.15
C ASP A 361 -16.86 -4.66 -25.88
N ILE A 362 -15.58 -4.85 -25.53
CA ILE A 362 -14.66 -5.62 -26.38
C ILE A 362 -14.21 -6.95 -25.77
N LYS A 363 -14.04 -7.07 -24.46
CA LYS A 363 -13.63 -8.34 -23.83
C LYS A 363 -14.09 -8.43 -22.38
N LYS A 364 -15.12 -9.22 -22.13
CA LYS A 364 -15.61 -9.47 -20.77
C LYS A 364 -14.57 -10.26 -19.96
N SER A 365 -13.78 -9.55 -19.17
CA SER A 365 -12.88 -10.14 -18.18
C SER A 365 -13.68 -10.67 -16.98
N SER A 366 -13.04 -11.40 -16.08
CA SER A 366 -13.69 -11.81 -14.83
C SER A 366 -14.02 -10.59 -13.96
N LEU A 367 -15.20 -10.58 -13.34
CA LEU A 367 -15.55 -9.60 -12.31
C LEU A 367 -14.99 -10.04 -10.96
N THR A 368 -14.49 -9.08 -10.20
CA THR A 368 -13.91 -9.35 -8.87
C THR A 368 -14.73 -8.63 -7.81
N PHE A 369 -15.17 -9.39 -6.81
CA PHE A 369 -15.92 -8.88 -5.66
C PHE A 369 -15.26 -9.31 -4.36
N ALA A 370 -15.04 -8.36 -3.46
CA ALA A 370 -14.47 -8.59 -2.15
C ALA A 370 -15.60 -8.69 -1.11
N SER A 371 -16.18 -9.88 -0.94
CA SER A 371 -17.19 -10.16 0.09
C SER A 371 -16.58 -10.21 1.48
N GLU A 372 -15.31 -10.61 1.58
CA GLU A 372 -14.46 -10.75 2.77
C GLU A 372 -14.91 -11.86 3.73
N ALA A 373 -16.22 -12.10 3.89
CA ALA A 373 -16.78 -13.12 4.77
C ALA A 373 -17.96 -13.85 4.11
N GLY A 374 -18.17 -15.13 4.47
CA GLY A 374 -19.17 -16.00 3.89
C GLY A 374 -20.61 -15.69 4.33
N THR A 375 -20.80 -15.25 5.58
CA THR A 375 -22.12 -14.98 6.15
C THR A 375 -22.38 -13.50 6.38
N GLN A 376 -23.68 -13.10 6.42
CA GLN A 376 -24.09 -11.75 6.78
C GLN A 376 -23.59 -11.38 8.18
N ARG A 377 -23.74 -12.30 9.13
CA ARG A 377 -23.26 -12.11 10.50
C ARG A 377 -21.80 -11.66 10.55
N LEU A 378 -20.93 -12.37 9.86
CA LEU A 378 -19.50 -12.06 9.88
C LEU A 378 -19.18 -10.80 9.06
N ARG A 379 -19.93 -10.51 7.98
CA ARG A 379 -19.84 -9.21 7.28
C ARG A 379 -20.23 -8.03 8.16
N ASP A 380 -21.18 -8.22 9.08
CA ASP A 380 -21.57 -7.20 10.06
C ASP A 380 -20.48 -7.02 11.12
N VAL A 381 -19.84 -8.10 11.59
CA VAL A 381 -18.68 -8.05 12.50
C VAL A 381 -17.55 -7.20 11.91
N ILE A 382 -17.21 -7.42 10.65
CA ILE A 382 -16.15 -6.64 9.96
C ILE A 382 -16.63 -5.29 9.41
N ASN A 383 -17.92 -4.96 9.60
CA ASN A 383 -18.57 -3.75 9.10
C ASN A 383 -18.39 -3.53 7.59
N LYS A 384 -18.54 -4.61 6.80
CA LYS A 384 -18.35 -4.54 5.34
C LYS A 384 -19.46 -3.76 4.64
N GLY A 385 -20.68 -3.75 5.22
CA GLY A 385 -21.85 -3.02 4.71
C GLY A 385 -22.32 -3.52 3.33
N ILE A 386 -22.19 -4.83 3.05
CA ILE A 386 -22.69 -5.53 1.87
C ILE A 386 -23.63 -6.64 2.36
N THR A 387 -24.82 -6.72 1.77
CA THR A 387 -25.80 -7.76 2.10
C THR A 387 -25.75 -8.93 1.11
N ASP A 388 -26.35 -10.07 1.50
CA ASP A 388 -26.55 -11.19 0.58
C ASP A 388 -27.35 -10.76 -0.66
N GLU A 389 -28.36 -9.91 -0.48
CA GLU A 389 -29.17 -9.38 -1.59
C GLU A 389 -28.32 -8.56 -2.56
N ASN A 390 -27.41 -7.71 -2.07
CA ASN A 390 -26.49 -6.95 -2.91
C ASN A 390 -25.60 -7.89 -3.74
N LEU A 391 -25.08 -8.97 -3.12
CA LEU A 391 -24.21 -9.94 -3.78
C LEU A 391 -24.96 -10.72 -4.86
N LEU A 392 -26.16 -11.22 -4.55
CA LEU A 392 -26.96 -12.01 -5.50
C LEU A 392 -27.52 -11.14 -6.62
N GLU A 393 -28.06 -9.95 -6.32
CA GLU A 393 -28.61 -9.05 -7.32
C GLU A 393 -27.51 -8.49 -8.24
N GLY A 394 -26.36 -8.04 -7.67
CA GLY A 394 -25.22 -7.61 -8.48
C GLY A 394 -24.70 -8.73 -9.39
N SER A 395 -24.67 -9.97 -8.89
CA SER A 395 -24.31 -11.14 -9.70
C SER A 395 -25.34 -11.40 -10.81
N ARG A 396 -26.64 -11.29 -10.51
CA ARG A 396 -27.72 -11.44 -11.50
C ARG A 396 -27.57 -10.42 -12.62
N GLN A 397 -27.36 -9.15 -12.28
CA GLN A 397 -27.15 -8.10 -13.26
C GLN A 397 -25.93 -8.37 -14.15
N ALA A 398 -24.81 -8.80 -13.53
CA ALA A 398 -23.61 -9.14 -14.29
C ALA A 398 -23.82 -10.32 -15.25
N PHE A 399 -24.50 -11.38 -14.81
CA PHE A 399 -24.81 -12.53 -15.66
C PHE A 399 -25.74 -12.17 -16.84
N LEU A 400 -26.75 -11.36 -16.60
CA LEU A 400 -27.61 -10.82 -17.66
C LEU A 400 -26.83 -9.92 -18.64
N GLY A 401 -25.83 -9.19 -18.14
CA GLY A 401 -24.86 -8.45 -18.94
C GLY A 401 -23.88 -9.34 -19.71
N GLY A 402 -23.89 -10.68 -19.48
CA GLY A 402 -23.11 -11.68 -20.22
C GLY A 402 -21.73 -11.99 -19.63
N TRP A 403 -21.46 -11.64 -18.37
CA TRP A 403 -20.32 -12.19 -17.63
C TRP A 403 -20.61 -13.62 -17.20
N ASP A 404 -19.59 -14.45 -17.17
CA ASP A 404 -19.67 -15.87 -16.76
C ASP A 404 -18.53 -16.28 -15.82
N LYS A 405 -17.67 -15.33 -15.43
CA LYS A 405 -16.52 -15.56 -14.55
C LYS A 405 -16.48 -14.56 -13.42
N PHE A 406 -16.50 -15.08 -12.19
CA PHE A 406 -16.41 -14.28 -10.98
C PHE A 406 -15.20 -14.69 -10.16
N LYS A 407 -14.56 -13.68 -9.51
CA LYS A 407 -13.58 -13.86 -8.45
C LYS A 407 -14.16 -13.29 -7.17
N LEU A 408 -14.19 -14.10 -6.12
CA LEU A 408 -14.65 -13.69 -4.80
C LEU A 408 -13.47 -13.75 -3.85
N TYR A 409 -13.22 -12.66 -3.12
CA TYR A 409 -12.17 -12.62 -2.10
C TYR A 409 -12.76 -12.72 -0.70
N PHE A 410 -12.09 -13.53 0.13
CA PHE A 410 -12.44 -13.80 1.52
C PHE A 410 -11.20 -13.72 2.41
N MET A 411 -11.42 -13.56 3.70
CA MET A 411 -10.41 -13.71 4.75
C MET A 411 -10.80 -14.86 5.68
N LEU A 412 -9.82 -15.62 6.16
CA LEU A 412 -9.97 -16.63 7.19
C LEU A 412 -9.25 -16.19 8.46
N GLY A 413 -9.82 -16.49 9.63
CA GLY A 413 -9.29 -16.08 10.91
C GLY A 413 -9.82 -14.74 11.40
N LEU A 414 -10.93 -14.27 10.86
CA LEU A 414 -11.58 -13.05 11.33
C LEU A 414 -12.07 -13.19 12.78
N PRO A 415 -12.10 -12.10 13.55
CA PRO A 415 -12.67 -12.13 14.90
C PRO A 415 -14.08 -12.70 14.92
N THR A 416 -14.37 -13.58 15.89
CA THR A 416 -15.65 -14.29 16.08
C THR A 416 -16.05 -15.27 14.96
N GLU A 417 -15.17 -15.59 14.02
CA GLU A 417 -15.43 -16.53 12.92
C GLU A 417 -15.72 -17.94 13.44
N THR A 418 -16.78 -18.57 12.94
CA THR A 418 -17.23 -19.93 13.27
C THR A 418 -17.17 -20.85 12.07
N ASP A 419 -17.34 -22.16 12.27
CA ASP A 419 -17.40 -23.12 11.17
C ASP A 419 -18.64 -22.89 10.26
N GLU A 420 -19.71 -22.28 10.77
CA GLU A 420 -20.86 -21.85 9.97
C GLU A 420 -20.47 -20.71 9.00
N ASP A 421 -19.65 -19.78 9.44
CA ASP A 421 -19.15 -18.71 8.58
C ASP A 421 -18.23 -19.23 7.48
N LEU A 422 -17.41 -20.23 7.82
CA LEU A 422 -16.54 -20.92 6.86
C LEU A 422 -17.36 -21.67 5.80
N TYR A 423 -18.39 -22.42 6.24
CA TYR A 423 -19.33 -23.07 5.31
C TYR A 423 -20.05 -22.04 4.43
N GLY A 424 -20.42 -20.90 5.01
CA GLY A 424 -21.06 -19.79 4.29
C GLY A 424 -20.28 -19.27 3.08
N ILE A 425 -18.96 -19.46 3.02
CA ILE A 425 -18.15 -19.12 1.84
C ILE A 425 -18.53 -20.02 0.65
N ALA A 426 -18.69 -21.32 0.89
CA ALA A 426 -19.08 -22.27 -0.15
C ALA A 426 -20.56 -22.12 -0.53
N ASP A 427 -21.44 -21.90 0.45
CA ASP A 427 -22.85 -21.62 0.25
C ASP A 427 -23.09 -20.38 -0.60
N LEU A 428 -22.41 -19.27 -0.29
CA LEU A 428 -22.51 -18.03 -1.07
C LEU A 428 -22.07 -18.24 -2.53
N ALA A 429 -20.97 -18.97 -2.75
CA ALA A 429 -20.50 -19.29 -4.10
C ALA A 429 -21.52 -20.17 -4.87
N GLU A 430 -22.14 -21.13 -4.19
CA GLU A 430 -23.22 -21.96 -4.75
C GLU A 430 -24.42 -21.11 -5.13
N ARG A 431 -24.95 -20.29 -4.21
CA ARG A 431 -26.09 -19.40 -4.46
C ARG A 431 -25.83 -18.44 -5.63
N ILE A 432 -24.63 -17.90 -5.78
CA ILE A 432 -24.25 -17.10 -6.95
C ILE A 432 -24.30 -17.96 -8.22
N SER A 433 -23.84 -19.20 -8.18
CA SER A 433 -23.92 -20.09 -9.34
C SER A 433 -25.36 -20.44 -9.71
N GLU A 434 -26.24 -20.63 -8.73
CA GLU A 434 -27.68 -20.85 -8.95
C GLU A 434 -28.33 -19.64 -9.63
N VAL A 435 -28.00 -18.40 -9.23
CA VAL A 435 -28.47 -17.18 -9.90
C VAL A 435 -28.16 -17.22 -11.41
N TYR A 436 -26.98 -17.72 -11.81
CA TYR A 436 -26.66 -17.89 -13.24
C TYR A 436 -27.60 -18.89 -13.92
N PHE A 437 -27.76 -20.06 -13.32
CA PHE A 437 -28.58 -21.13 -13.92
C PHE A 437 -30.06 -20.77 -13.96
N ASP A 438 -30.54 -19.96 -13.03
CA ASP A 438 -31.96 -19.57 -12.98
C ASP A 438 -32.28 -18.39 -13.93
N ASN A 439 -31.33 -17.51 -14.20
CA ASN A 439 -31.59 -16.25 -14.93
C ASN A 439 -31.03 -16.25 -16.38
N VAL A 440 -30.00 -17.06 -16.68
CA VAL A 440 -29.43 -17.11 -18.04
C VAL A 440 -30.02 -18.28 -18.84
N PRO A 441 -30.77 -18.00 -19.92
CA PRO A 441 -31.32 -19.07 -20.79
C PRO A 441 -30.23 -19.99 -21.34
N LYS A 442 -30.55 -21.28 -21.48
CA LYS A 442 -29.57 -22.29 -21.93
C LYS A 442 -28.91 -21.93 -23.26
N GLU A 443 -29.67 -21.32 -24.17
CA GLU A 443 -29.25 -20.93 -25.52
C GLU A 443 -28.23 -19.78 -25.49
N LYS A 444 -28.21 -18.98 -24.40
CA LYS A 444 -27.29 -17.85 -24.20
C LYS A 444 -26.06 -18.18 -23.34
N ARG A 445 -25.93 -19.42 -22.86
CA ARG A 445 -24.81 -19.84 -22.02
C ARG A 445 -23.58 -20.15 -22.87
N ASN A 446 -22.55 -19.33 -22.74
CA ASN A 446 -21.25 -19.51 -23.40
C ASN A 446 -20.36 -20.48 -22.59
N GLY A 447 -20.81 -21.72 -22.38
CA GLY A 447 -20.07 -22.68 -21.58
C GLY A 447 -20.49 -22.72 -20.11
N ARG A 448 -19.53 -23.00 -19.21
CA ARG A 448 -19.76 -23.15 -17.77
C ARG A 448 -19.45 -21.85 -17.03
N VAL A 449 -20.38 -21.42 -16.17
CA VAL A 449 -20.08 -20.36 -15.21
C VAL A 449 -18.94 -20.79 -14.29
N MET A 450 -18.04 -19.88 -13.97
CA MET A 450 -16.89 -20.10 -13.09
C MET A 450 -16.89 -19.10 -11.94
N ILE A 451 -17.08 -19.60 -10.73
CA ILE A 451 -16.99 -18.84 -9.48
C ILE A 451 -15.68 -19.26 -8.79
N ASN A 452 -14.70 -18.40 -8.79
CA ASN A 452 -13.39 -18.62 -8.16
C ASN A 452 -13.34 -17.87 -6.83
N ALA A 453 -13.41 -18.58 -5.72
CA ALA A 453 -13.18 -18.01 -4.40
C ALA A 453 -11.69 -18.12 -4.03
N SER A 454 -11.14 -17.07 -3.47
CA SER A 454 -9.79 -17.06 -2.93
C SER A 454 -9.83 -16.49 -1.50
N ALA A 455 -9.14 -17.16 -0.58
CA ALA A 455 -9.05 -16.72 0.80
C ALA A 455 -7.61 -16.38 1.19
N SER A 456 -7.45 -15.26 1.88
CA SER A 456 -6.21 -14.85 2.54
C SER A 456 -6.31 -15.05 4.05
N TYR A 457 -5.16 -15.13 4.71
CA TYR A 457 -5.09 -15.11 6.15
C TYR A 457 -5.36 -13.69 6.66
N PHE A 458 -6.20 -13.53 7.68
CA PHE A 458 -6.47 -12.24 8.29
C PHE A 458 -5.24 -11.77 9.09
N VAL A 459 -4.73 -10.59 8.74
CA VAL A 459 -3.63 -9.91 9.44
C VAL A 459 -4.16 -8.62 10.06
N PRO A 460 -4.20 -8.51 11.40
CA PRO A 460 -4.58 -7.27 12.07
C PRO A 460 -3.50 -6.19 11.83
N LYS A 461 -3.92 -5.03 11.34
CA LYS A 461 -3.01 -3.91 11.02
C LYS A 461 -3.10 -2.77 12.04
N PRO A 462 -2.01 -1.99 12.24
CA PRO A 462 -2.00 -0.77 13.04
C PRO A 462 -3.11 0.21 12.65
N PHE A 463 -3.61 0.95 13.63
CA PHE A 463 -4.67 1.95 13.45
C PHE A 463 -5.97 1.42 12.84
N THR A 464 -6.26 0.14 13.03
CA THR A 464 -7.58 -0.44 12.71
C THR A 464 -8.32 -0.82 14.00
N PRO A 465 -9.67 -0.90 13.99
CA PRO A 465 -10.40 -1.51 15.10
C PRO A 465 -9.90 -2.90 15.48
N PHE A 466 -9.36 -3.65 14.52
CA PHE A 466 -8.86 -4.99 14.76
C PHE A 466 -7.39 -5.05 15.20
N GLN A 467 -6.74 -3.92 15.52
CA GLN A 467 -5.38 -3.93 16.06
C GLN A 467 -5.23 -4.69 17.38
N TRP A 468 -6.33 -4.88 18.14
CA TRP A 468 -6.38 -5.72 19.36
C TRP A 468 -6.63 -7.20 19.06
N ALA A 469 -7.09 -7.54 17.86
CA ALA A 469 -7.41 -8.92 17.52
C ALA A 469 -6.16 -9.81 17.46
N PRO A 470 -6.21 -11.03 18.01
CA PRO A 470 -5.18 -12.03 17.74
C PRO A 470 -5.33 -12.59 16.32
N MET A 471 -4.22 -13.03 15.73
CA MET A 471 -4.25 -13.95 14.59
C MET A 471 -4.53 -15.36 15.10
N ILE A 472 -5.17 -16.19 14.29
CA ILE A 472 -5.26 -17.63 14.58
C ILE A 472 -3.88 -18.28 14.34
N LEU A 473 -3.66 -19.46 14.90
CA LEU A 473 -2.42 -20.19 14.65
C LEU A 473 -2.37 -20.80 13.25
N PRO A 474 -1.20 -21.07 12.66
CA PRO A 474 -1.04 -21.62 11.31
C PRO A 474 -1.81 -22.92 11.08
N ASP A 475 -1.78 -23.84 12.06
CA ASP A 475 -2.51 -25.11 11.98
C ASP A 475 -4.02 -24.90 11.92
N GLU A 476 -4.54 -23.94 12.70
CA GLU A 476 -5.95 -23.59 12.69
C GLU A 476 -6.34 -22.94 11.36
N PHE A 477 -5.50 -22.09 10.78
CA PHE A 477 -5.73 -21.55 9.44
C PHE A 477 -5.81 -22.67 8.40
N THR A 478 -4.87 -23.60 8.46
CA THR A 478 -4.85 -24.76 7.54
C THR A 478 -6.09 -25.65 7.73
N ARG A 479 -6.54 -25.87 8.98
CA ARG A 479 -7.78 -26.60 9.27
C ARG A 479 -8.97 -25.89 8.63
N ARG A 480 -9.10 -24.57 8.84
CA ARG A 480 -10.21 -23.77 8.29
C ARG A 480 -10.20 -23.77 6.76
N ALA A 481 -9.06 -23.57 6.15
CA ALA A 481 -8.93 -23.57 4.69
C ALA A 481 -9.33 -24.94 4.08
N ARG A 482 -8.93 -26.06 4.73
CA ARG A 482 -9.34 -27.40 4.33
C ARG A 482 -10.85 -27.61 4.47
N TYR A 483 -11.43 -27.17 5.60
CA TYR A 483 -12.86 -27.24 5.85
C TYR A 483 -13.66 -26.50 4.76
N VAL A 484 -13.26 -25.28 4.40
CA VAL A 484 -13.88 -24.54 3.28
C VAL A 484 -13.72 -25.30 1.97
N LYS A 485 -12.53 -25.84 1.67
CA LYS A 485 -12.27 -26.60 0.44
C LYS A 485 -13.17 -27.83 0.32
N ASP A 486 -13.39 -28.54 1.43
CA ASP A 486 -14.27 -29.70 1.46
C ASP A 486 -15.75 -29.30 1.34
N SER A 487 -16.14 -28.15 1.94
CA SER A 487 -17.47 -27.56 1.76
C SER A 487 -17.76 -27.22 0.28
N PHE A 488 -16.77 -26.71 -0.47
CA PHE A 488 -16.90 -26.48 -1.91
C PHE A 488 -17.14 -27.78 -2.71
N ARG A 489 -16.49 -28.89 -2.32
CA ARG A 489 -16.65 -30.19 -2.94
C ARG A 489 -18.03 -30.80 -2.69
N ALA A 490 -18.66 -30.41 -1.58
CA ALA A 490 -20.00 -30.87 -1.20
C ALA A 490 -21.14 -30.13 -1.92
N GLN A 491 -20.86 -29.00 -2.59
CA GLN A 491 -21.89 -28.20 -3.27
C GLN A 491 -22.41 -28.90 -4.53
N ARG A 492 -23.68 -28.65 -4.87
CA ARG A 492 -24.36 -29.22 -6.05
C ARG A 492 -23.67 -28.84 -7.36
N ASN A 493 -23.30 -27.56 -7.49
CA ASN A 493 -22.65 -27.02 -8.68
C ASN A 493 -21.11 -27.01 -8.58
N GLN A 494 -20.52 -27.91 -7.79
CA GLN A 494 -19.08 -27.96 -7.48
C GLN A 494 -18.17 -27.86 -8.73
N LYS A 495 -18.64 -28.31 -9.91
CA LYS A 495 -17.87 -28.20 -11.16
C LYS A 495 -17.73 -26.76 -11.67
N SER A 496 -18.56 -25.84 -11.21
CA SER A 496 -18.51 -24.40 -11.50
C SER A 496 -17.77 -23.61 -10.44
N LEU A 497 -17.42 -24.23 -9.32
CA LEU A 497 -16.83 -23.58 -8.16
C LEU A 497 -15.37 -23.98 -8.01
N LYS A 498 -14.51 -23.01 -7.68
CA LYS A 498 -13.12 -23.25 -7.31
C LYS A 498 -12.79 -22.49 -6.04
N PHE A 499 -11.99 -23.10 -5.18
CA PHE A 499 -11.46 -22.47 -3.98
C PHE A 499 -9.94 -22.62 -3.94
N SER A 500 -9.27 -21.51 -3.63
CA SER A 500 -7.84 -21.44 -3.39
C SER A 500 -7.55 -20.58 -2.14
N TYR A 501 -6.40 -20.77 -1.53
CA TYR A 501 -5.94 -19.96 -0.41
C TYR A 501 -4.44 -19.78 -0.48
N HIS A 502 -3.95 -18.71 0.16
CA HIS A 502 -2.53 -18.38 0.20
C HIS A 502 -1.81 -19.17 1.29
N ASP A 503 -0.49 -19.27 1.18
CA ASP A 503 0.34 -19.87 2.21
C ASP A 503 0.30 -19.05 3.50
N ALA A 504 0.29 -19.75 4.66
CA ALA A 504 0.20 -19.10 5.95
C ALA A 504 1.49 -18.38 6.36
N GLY A 505 2.65 -18.88 5.93
CA GLY A 505 3.96 -18.38 6.37
C GLY A 505 4.17 -16.90 6.06
N ILE A 506 3.87 -16.48 4.82
CA ILE A 506 3.96 -15.07 4.42
C ILE A 506 3.05 -14.19 5.28
N SER A 507 1.81 -14.62 5.53
CA SER A 507 0.86 -13.82 6.32
C SER A 507 1.23 -13.73 7.79
N ILE A 508 1.84 -14.77 8.36
CA ILE A 508 2.36 -14.76 9.73
C ILE A 508 3.52 -13.80 9.84
N LEU A 509 4.47 -13.88 8.92
CA LEU A 509 5.59 -12.95 8.87
C LEU A 509 5.11 -11.51 8.71
N GLU A 510 4.16 -11.26 7.79
CA GLU A 510 3.51 -9.95 7.65
C GLU A 510 2.90 -9.48 8.98
N GLY A 511 2.26 -10.39 9.74
CA GLY A 511 1.70 -10.10 11.06
C GLY A 511 2.77 -9.71 12.09
N VAL A 512 3.91 -10.39 12.11
CA VAL A 512 5.06 -10.05 12.97
C VAL A 512 5.60 -8.67 12.61
N LEU A 513 5.91 -8.44 11.34
CA LEU A 513 6.52 -7.20 10.87
C LEU A 513 5.57 -6.00 11.01
N ALA A 514 4.29 -6.16 10.68
CA ALA A 514 3.30 -5.06 10.76
C ALA A 514 3.00 -4.63 12.21
N ARG A 515 3.12 -5.54 13.19
CA ARG A 515 2.76 -5.32 14.60
C ARG A 515 3.98 -5.27 15.52
N GLY A 516 5.16 -5.42 14.96
CA GLY A 516 6.42 -5.46 15.67
C GLY A 516 6.87 -4.12 16.22
N ASP A 517 7.85 -4.18 17.09
CA ASP A 517 8.53 -3.03 17.66
C ASP A 517 10.01 -3.00 17.22
N ARG A 518 10.80 -2.05 17.73
CA ARG A 518 12.19 -1.88 17.26
C ARG A 518 13.13 -3.03 17.60
N ARG A 519 12.74 -3.97 18.48
CA ARG A 519 13.51 -5.20 18.73
C ARG A 519 13.59 -6.12 17.52
N LEU A 520 12.66 -5.96 16.55
CA LEU A 520 12.72 -6.73 15.30
C LEU A 520 13.87 -6.29 14.39
N GLY A 521 14.40 -5.08 14.54
CA GLY A 521 15.47 -4.57 13.68
C GLY A 521 16.67 -5.50 13.58
N ALA A 522 17.15 -6.02 14.72
CA ALA A 522 18.29 -6.94 14.75
C ALA A 522 17.98 -8.26 13.99
N ALA A 523 16.78 -8.80 14.12
CA ALA A 523 16.38 -10.02 13.41
C ALA A 523 16.22 -9.77 11.89
N ILE A 524 15.66 -8.61 11.49
CA ILE A 524 15.55 -8.22 10.07
C ILE A 524 16.96 -8.07 9.45
N LEU A 525 17.90 -7.51 10.19
CA LEU A 525 19.29 -7.39 9.75
C LEU A 525 19.93 -8.79 9.57
N ASP A 526 19.74 -9.70 10.53
CA ASP A 526 20.23 -11.08 10.46
C ASP A 526 19.66 -11.81 9.23
N VAL A 527 18.35 -11.67 8.94
CA VAL A 527 17.72 -12.22 7.72
C VAL A 527 18.42 -11.69 6.46
N TYR A 528 18.67 -10.39 6.41
CA TYR A 528 19.36 -9.77 5.28
C TYR A 528 20.80 -10.29 5.13
N GLU A 529 21.57 -10.37 6.22
CA GLU A 529 22.94 -10.89 6.24
C GLU A 529 23.01 -12.36 5.82
N GLN A 530 21.96 -13.14 6.06
CA GLN A 530 21.80 -14.49 5.54
C GLN A 530 21.36 -14.54 4.07
N GLY A 531 21.30 -13.41 3.38
CA GLY A 531 20.95 -13.29 1.95
C GLY A 531 19.45 -13.18 1.68
N GLY A 532 18.64 -12.78 2.66
CA GLY A 532 17.20 -12.49 2.47
C GLY A 532 16.99 -11.22 1.68
N ILE A 533 16.44 -11.34 0.47
CA ILE A 533 16.00 -10.25 -0.40
C ILE A 533 14.79 -10.73 -1.20
N PHE A 534 13.93 -9.81 -1.62
CA PHE A 534 12.72 -10.11 -2.40
C PHE A 534 11.75 -11.08 -1.72
N ASP A 535 11.60 -11.00 -0.41
CA ASP A 535 10.72 -11.87 0.38
C ASP A 535 9.22 -11.74 0.03
N ALA A 536 8.82 -10.68 -0.68
CA ALA A 536 7.48 -10.55 -1.27
C ALA A 536 7.26 -11.47 -2.50
N TRP A 537 8.33 -12.05 -3.05
CA TRP A 537 8.30 -12.94 -4.22
C TRP A 537 8.43 -14.39 -3.77
N THR A 538 7.46 -15.22 -4.11
CA THR A 538 7.36 -16.61 -3.60
C THR A 538 8.62 -17.44 -3.85
N GLU A 539 9.33 -17.19 -4.95
CA GLU A 539 10.56 -17.90 -5.33
C GLU A 539 11.77 -17.55 -4.45
N TYR A 540 11.74 -16.42 -3.73
CA TYR A 540 12.83 -15.96 -2.85
C TYR A 540 12.46 -16.02 -1.38
N PHE A 541 11.17 -16.16 -1.07
CA PHE A 541 10.68 -16.27 0.31
C PHE A 541 11.16 -17.55 0.97
N ASP A 542 11.77 -17.42 2.16
CA ASP A 542 12.22 -18.53 2.96
C ASP A 542 11.85 -18.31 4.44
N MET A 543 10.78 -18.97 4.89
CA MET A 543 10.32 -18.86 6.29
C MET A 543 11.36 -19.38 7.29
N GLN A 544 12.14 -20.43 6.94
CA GLN A 544 13.14 -20.98 7.83
C GLN A 544 14.24 -19.97 8.16
N ARG A 545 14.60 -19.10 7.22
CA ARG A 545 15.56 -18.01 7.45
C ARG A 545 15.04 -17.05 8.52
N TYR A 546 13.76 -16.69 8.48
CA TYR A 546 13.13 -15.86 9.49
C TYR A 546 13.02 -16.55 10.85
N GLU A 547 12.64 -17.82 10.89
CA GLU A 547 12.57 -18.60 12.12
C GLU A 547 13.94 -18.68 12.81
N ASN A 548 15.01 -18.89 12.05
CA ASN A 548 16.38 -18.90 12.58
C ASN A 548 16.77 -17.53 13.15
N ALA A 549 16.54 -16.45 12.41
CA ALA A 549 16.83 -15.09 12.85
C ALA A 549 16.02 -14.70 14.10
N PHE A 550 14.72 -15.05 14.13
CA PHE A 550 13.87 -14.81 15.30
C PHE A 550 14.36 -15.58 16.53
N ALA A 551 14.79 -16.83 16.36
CA ALA A 551 15.39 -17.60 17.46
C ALA A 551 16.69 -16.96 17.96
N ASN A 552 17.59 -16.53 17.07
CA ASN A 552 18.86 -15.87 17.41
C ASN A 552 18.64 -14.58 18.21
N HIS A 553 17.58 -13.84 17.92
CA HIS A 553 17.27 -12.54 18.53
C HIS A 553 16.13 -12.58 19.55
N HIS A 554 15.72 -13.77 19.99
CA HIS A 554 14.67 -13.97 20.99
C HIS A 554 13.32 -13.32 20.63
N VAL A 555 12.98 -13.32 19.34
CA VAL A 555 11.69 -12.84 18.83
C VAL A 555 10.67 -13.96 18.92
N ASP A 556 9.63 -13.77 19.70
CA ASP A 556 8.50 -14.69 19.80
C ASP A 556 7.42 -14.29 18.77
N ILE A 557 7.19 -15.16 17.77
CA ILE A 557 6.19 -14.98 16.71
C ILE A 557 4.79 -14.84 17.33
N GLU A 558 4.43 -15.67 18.31
CA GLU A 558 3.09 -15.65 18.90
C GLU A 558 2.85 -14.40 19.74
N PHE A 559 3.90 -13.83 20.36
CA PHE A 559 3.82 -12.57 21.08
C PHE A 559 3.31 -11.44 20.16
N TYR A 560 3.78 -11.36 18.93
CA TYR A 560 3.36 -10.33 17.98
C TYR A 560 2.07 -10.68 17.26
N THR A 561 1.73 -11.94 17.06
CA THR A 561 0.62 -12.40 16.22
C THR A 561 -0.58 -12.91 17.01
N ALA A 562 -0.45 -13.99 17.76
CA ALA A 562 -1.56 -14.77 18.32
C ALA A 562 -1.99 -14.33 19.73
N ARG A 563 -1.17 -13.56 20.43
CA ARG A 563 -1.44 -13.10 21.79
C ARG A 563 -2.70 -12.22 21.84
N LYS A 564 -3.55 -12.42 22.85
CA LYS A 564 -4.63 -11.49 23.19
C LYS A 564 -4.04 -10.19 23.74
N ARG A 565 -4.56 -9.06 23.29
CA ARG A 565 -4.15 -7.73 23.71
C ARG A 565 -5.22 -7.07 24.55
N PRO A 566 -4.90 -6.58 25.76
CA PRO A 566 -5.86 -5.82 26.56
C PRO A 566 -6.16 -4.45 25.94
N ASP A 567 -7.30 -3.87 26.29
CA ASP A 567 -7.79 -2.61 25.72
C ASP A 567 -6.87 -1.42 26.02
N ASP A 568 -6.07 -1.49 27.09
CA ASP A 568 -5.16 -0.45 27.57
C ASP A 568 -3.70 -0.66 27.12
N GLU A 569 -3.38 -1.73 26.40
CA GLU A 569 -2.03 -1.99 25.90
C GLU A 569 -1.48 -0.84 25.07
N VAL A 570 -0.24 -0.44 25.35
CA VAL A 570 0.49 0.54 24.55
C VAL A 570 1.09 -0.14 23.34
N PHE A 571 0.72 0.33 22.15
CA PHE A 571 1.22 -0.22 20.89
C PHE A 571 2.52 0.47 20.42
N PRO A 572 3.34 -0.20 19.58
CA PRO A 572 4.54 0.40 19.02
C PRO A 572 4.32 1.73 18.28
N TRP A 573 3.15 1.94 17.73
CA TRP A 573 2.76 3.15 16.99
C TRP A 573 2.00 4.20 17.81
N GLU A 574 1.93 4.07 19.14
CA GLU A 574 1.13 4.96 20.00
C GLU A 574 1.61 6.41 19.99
N HIS A 575 2.87 6.66 19.69
CA HIS A 575 3.47 8.00 19.55
C HIS A 575 3.08 8.70 18.24
N LEU A 576 2.39 8.03 17.31
CA LEU A 576 1.88 8.63 16.08
C LEU A 576 0.41 9.02 16.22
N ASP A 577 0.02 10.12 15.58
CA ASP A 577 -1.37 10.57 15.47
C ASP A 577 -1.78 10.59 14.00
N VAL A 578 -2.51 9.56 13.58
CA VAL A 578 -3.03 9.45 12.20
C VAL A 578 -4.39 10.15 12.01
N GLY A 579 -4.87 10.87 13.03
CA GLY A 579 -6.15 11.57 12.98
C GLY A 579 -7.37 10.68 13.21
N VAL A 580 -7.15 9.40 13.55
CA VAL A 580 -8.21 8.49 14.01
C VAL A 580 -7.96 8.18 15.49
N SER A 581 -8.91 8.55 16.34
CA SER A 581 -8.74 8.43 17.78
C SER A 581 -8.74 6.98 18.26
N ARG A 582 -7.90 6.68 19.27
CA ARG A 582 -7.89 5.37 19.93
C ARG A 582 -9.28 5.00 20.49
N GLY A 583 -9.99 5.96 21.07
CA GLY A 583 -11.34 5.73 21.61
C GLY A 583 -12.35 5.29 20.55
N PHE A 584 -12.29 5.85 19.34
CA PHE A 584 -13.10 5.40 18.22
C PHE A 584 -12.74 3.98 17.78
N LEU A 585 -11.45 3.68 17.64
CA LEU A 585 -11.00 2.34 17.23
C LEU A 585 -11.44 1.28 18.25
N LEU A 586 -11.31 1.58 19.55
CA LEU A 586 -11.72 0.69 20.63
C LEU A 586 -13.25 0.50 20.67
N GLN A 587 -14.03 1.57 20.48
CA GLN A 587 -15.48 1.47 20.38
C GLN A 587 -15.91 0.58 19.21
N GLU A 588 -15.26 0.71 18.05
CA GLU A 588 -15.55 -0.14 16.89
C GLU A 588 -15.08 -1.60 17.10
N TRP A 589 -14.01 -1.82 17.87
CA TRP A 589 -13.60 -3.15 18.30
C TRP A 589 -14.67 -3.85 19.14
N HIS A 590 -15.23 -3.15 20.14
CA HIS A 590 -16.30 -3.69 20.97
C HIS A 590 -17.60 -3.92 20.18
N LYS A 591 -17.98 -2.99 19.30
CA LYS A 591 -19.12 -3.21 18.39
C LYS A 591 -18.94 -4.43 17.49
N ALA A 592 -17.72 -4.72 17.05
CA ALA A 592 -17.44 -5.91 16.25
C ALA A 592 -17.75 -7.19 17.01
N GLN A 593 -17.35 -7.26 18.28
CA GLN A 593 -17.62 -8.42 19.15
C GLN A 593 -19.13 -8.64 19.37
N GLU A 594 -19.93 -7.57 19.31
CA GLU A 594 -21.39 -7.60 19.43
C GLU A 594 -22.10 -7.77 18.08
N GLY A 595 -21.39 -7.81 16.96
CA GLY A 595 -21.96 -7.85 15.61
C GLY A 595 -22.72 -6.58 15.20
N LYS A 596 -22.51 -5.45 15.90
CA LYS A 596 -23.18 -4.18 15.61
C LYS A 596 -22.47 -3.44 14.46
N THR A 597 -23.24 -2.93 13.51
CA THR A 597 -22.72 -2.16 12.38
C THR A 597 -22.61 -0.67 12.67
N THR A 598 -21.80 0.04 11.89
CA THR A 598 -21.66 1.50 11.89
C THR A 598 -21.87 2.01 10.47
N GLY A 599 -22.71 3.03 10.29
CA GLY A 599 -22.99 3.63 8.99
C GLY A 599 -21.77 4.30 8.36
N ASN A 600 -21.86 4.58 7.06
CA ASN A 600 -20.80 5.29 6.34
C ASN A 600 -20.82 6.81 6.63
N CYS A 601 -19.74 7.52 6.24
CA CYS A 601 -19.56 8.95 6.54
C CYS A 601 -20.60 9.88 5.90
N ARG A 602 -21.31 9.46 4.85
CA ARG A 602 -22.41 10.24 4.24
C ARG A 602 -23.72 10.07 5.00
N MET A 603 -23.92 8.93 5.68
CA MET A 603 -25.12 8.70 6.47
C MET A 603 -25.05 9.44 7.80
N GLN A 604 -23.92 9.34 8.51
CA GLN A 604 -23.69 10.00 9.78
C GLN A 604 -22.21 10.08 10.13
N CYS A 605 -21.83 11.10 10.90
CA CYS A 605 -20.49 11.17 11.47
C CYS A 605 -20.33 10.14 12.61
N SER A 606 -19.36 9.24 12.47
CA SER A 606 -19.04 8.23 13.47
C SER A 606 -18.10 8.71 14.59
N GLY A 607 -17.67 9.98 14.57
CA GLY A 607 -16.80 10.55 15.59
C GLY A 607 -15.36 10.02 15.57
N CYS A 608 -14.84 9.62 14.41
CA CYS A 608 -13.52 8.99 14.30
C CYS A 608 -12.33 9.91 14.66
N GLY A 609 -12.50 11.23 14.65
CA GLY A 609 -11.44 12.22 14.91
C GLY A 609 -10.94 12.97 13.67
N SER A 610 -11.08 12.44 12.46
CA SER A 610 -10.50 13.00 11.23
C SER A 610 -11.07 14.38 10.83
N ALA A 611 -12.18 14.81 11.41
CA ALA A 611 -12.72 16.16 11.24
C ALA A 611 -11.74 17.27 11.69
N THR A 612 -10.73 16.94 12.50
CA THR A 612 -9.69 17.90 12.93
C THR A 612 -8.83 18.44 11.79
N TYR A 613 -8.81 17.76 10.63
CA TYR A 613 -8.05 18.21 9.45
C TYR A 613 -8.73 19.33 8.66
N GLY A 614 -10.03 19.59 8.87
CA GLY A 614 -10.69 20.77 8.28
C GLY A 614 -11.19 20.60 6.85
N GLY A 615 -11.24 19.39 6.30
CA GLY A 615 -11.68 19.17 4.91
C GLY A 615 -12.33 17.83 4.65
N GLY A 616 -12.85 17.65 3.42
CA GLY A 616 -13.47 16.42 2.94
C GLY A 616 -14.91 16.21 3.39
N VAL A 617 -15.46 15.04 3.08
CA VAL A 617 -16.87 14.64 3.34
C VAL A 617 -17.35 14.90 4.77
N CYS A 618 -16.45 14.93 5.75
CA CYS A 618 -16.79 15.28 7.14
C CYS A 618 -17.36 16.69 7.31
N PHE A 619 -17.16 17.59 6.36
CA PHE A 619 -17.60 18.99 6.37
C PHE A 619 -18.80 19.23 5.46
N GLU A 620 -18.95 18.45 4.40
CA GLU A 620 -20.07 18.55 3.44
C GLU A 620 -21.40 18.12 4.07
N ALA A 621 -21.36 17.15 4.99
CA ALA A 621 -22.56 16.66 5.69
C ALA A 621 -23.12 17.63 6.76
N LYS A 622 -22.52 18.81 6.95
CA LYS A 622 -22.96 19.80 7.95
C LYS A 622 -23.67 21.02 7.33
N ASN A 623 -23.76 21.07 6.02
CA ASN A 623 -24.52 22.05 5.26
C ASN A 623 -25.76 21.36 4.67
#